data_d98a0bf6731692fd2342e2157e91a76a
#
_entry.id   d98a0bf6731692fd2342e2157e91a76a
#
_cell.length_a   1.000
_cell.length_b   1.000
_cell.length_c   1.000
_cell.angle_alpha   90.00
_cell.angle_beta   90.00
_cell.angle_gamma   90.00
#
_symmetry.space_group_name_H-M   'P 1'
#
loop_
_entity.id
_entity.type
_entity.pdbx_description
1 polymer ?
#
loop_
_entity_poly.entity_id
_entity_poly.type
_entity_poly.pdbx_seq_one_letter_code
_entity_poly.pdbx_strand_id
1 'polypeptide(L)'
;MSKVKRKNSSYKTEPKKPVINSRSDRIRYANTKLYDCPLSVTWLRIFKTVITVLQAVMSGYSAIVCVVSVFASFSESVQNSANAAAIPGFIAYNIVMSVLLAAVVPLCVIMFRQLSELTQKSYGFLKFFLIYTSCVNAVSTSASELFRVALFSGVDGYEVSITNILFAIFSVVFMAVWLILNLRYFKNRRSLFSD
;
A
#
# COMPACT_ATOMS: atom_id res chain seq x y z
N MET A 1 -63.12 41.27 1.97
CA MET A 1 -61.87 41.08 1.20
C MET A 1 -61.01 40.01 1.89
N SER A 2 -61.08 38.77 1.41
CA SER A 2 -60.37 37.64 2.00
C SER A 2 -59.03 37.42 1.28
N LYS A 3 -57.89 37.55 2.01
CA LYS A 3 -56.54 37.30 1.48
C LYS A 3 -56.27 35.81 1.49
N VAL A 4 -56.30 35.17 0.32
CA VAL A 4 -55.86 33.80 0.13
C VAL A 4 -54.33 33.75 0.20
N LYS A 5 -53.77 33.14 1.30
CA LYS A 5 -52.36 32.82 1.41
C LYS A 5 -52.04 31.63 0.53
N ARG A 6 -51.39 31.84 -0.62
CA ARG A 6 -50.75 30.77 -1.40
C ARG A 6 -49.60 30.14 -0.63
N LYS A 7 -49.77 28.92 -0.13
CA LYS A 7 -48.69 28.08 0.34
C LYS A 7 -47.87 27.63 -0.86
N ASN A 8 -46.70 28.25 -1.12
CA ASN A 8 -45.71 27.68 -2.00
C ASN A 8 -45.05 26.46 -1.31
N SER A 9 -45.61 25.29 -1.51
CA SER A 9 -45.00 24.02 -1.17
C SER A 9 -43.93 23.71 -2.22
N SER A 10 -42.72 24.20 -1.99
CA SER A 10 -41.53 23.76 -2.71
C SER A 10 -41.20 22.35 -2.28
N TYR A 11 -41.75 21.35 -2.98
CA TYR A 11 -41.31 19.98 -2.88
C TYR A 11 -39.87 19.92 -3.42
N LYS A 12 -38.90 19.99 -2.52
CA LYS A 12 -37.55 19.51 -2.82
C LYS A 12 -37.66 18.00 -3.02
N THR A 13 -37.84 17.58 -4.26
CA THR A 13 -37.67 16.17 -4.66
C THR A 13 -36.20 15.81 -4.33
N GLU A 14 -36.00 15.06 -3.25
CA GLU A 14 -34.68 14.44 -3.00
C GLU A 14 -34.30 13.66 -4.26
N PRO A 15 -33.08 13.86 -4.79
CA PRO A 15 -32.64 13.11 -5.96
C PRO A 15 -32.70 11.62 -5.64
N LYS A 16 -33.55 10.88 -6.35
CA LYS A 16 -33.67 9.42 -6.20
C LYS A 16 -32.28 8.82 -6.36
N LYS A 17 -31.83 8.09 -5.34
CA LYS A 17 -30.56 7.34 -5.43
C LYS A 17 -30.60 6.46 -6.68
N PRO A 18 -29.56 6.48 -7.53
CA PRO A 18 -29.55 5.66 -8.74
C PRO A 18 -29.63 4.19 -8.37
N VAL A 19 -30.44 3.44 -9.09
CA VAL A 19 -30.54 1.98 -8.94
C VAL A 19 -29.28 1.38 -9.56
N ILE A 20 -28.37 0.86 -8.72
CA ILE A 20 -27.08 0.32 -9.14
C ILE A 20 -27.20 -1.20 -9.20
N ASN A 21 -27.47 -1.74 -10.39
CA ASN A 21 -27.71 -3.17 -10.61
C ASN A 21 -26.47 -3.92 -11.12
N SER A 22 -25.49 -3.21 -11.69
CA SER A 22 -24.29 -3.82 -12.28
C SER A 22 -23.01 -3.18 -11.78
N ARG A 23 -21.88 -3.88 -12.02
CA ARG A 23 -20.55 -3.34 -11.73
C ARG A 23 -20.23 -2.11 -12.58
N SER A 24 -20.67 -2.09 -13.83
CA SER A 24 -20.51 -0.94 -14.73
C SER A 24 -21.22 0.29 -14.19
N ASP A 25 -22.44 0.13 -13.63
CA ASP A 25 -23.17 1.23 -13.02
C ASP A 25 -22.44 1.80 -11.79
N ARG A 26 -21.84 0.92 -10.97
CA ARG A 26 -21.01 1.36 -9.83
C ARG A 26 -19.81 2.19 -10.27
N ILE A 27 -19.09 1.74 -11.30
CA ILE A 27 -17.95 2.48 -11.84
C ILE A 27 -18.38 3.83 -12.41
N ARG A 28 -19.50 3.86 -13.14
CA ARG A 28 -20.04 5.10 -13.70
C ARG A 28 -20.44 6.08 -12.59
N TYR A 29 -21.13 5.61 -11.57
CA TYR A 29 -21.50 6.42 -10.39
C TYR A 29 -20.28 6.92 -9.61
N ALA A 30 -19.26 6.08 -9.44
CA ALA A 30 -17.99 6.49 -8.82
C ALA A 30 -17.31 7.61 -9.62
N ASN A 31 -17.32 7.54 -10.95
CA ASN A 31 -16.77 8.60 -11.80
C ASN A 31 -17.53 9.93 -11.64
N THR A 32 -18.85 9.89 -11.51
CA THR A 32 -19.66 11.10 -11.24
C THR A 32 -19.29 11.69 -9.88
N LYS A 33 -19.20 10.89 -8.82
CA LYS A 33 -18.72 11.34 -7.51
C LYS A 33 -17.33 12.00 -7.55
N LEU A 34 -16.42 11.44 -8.35
CA LEU A 34 -15.08 12.02 -8.52
C LEU A 34 -15.11 13.37 -9.23
N TYR A 35 -16.03 13.55 -10.18
CA TYR A 35 -16.21 14.81 -10.90
C TYR A 35 -16.82 15.89 -10.01
N ASP A 36 -17.82 15.54 -9.20
CA ASP A 36 -18.53 16.48 -8.33
C ASP A 36 -17.81 16.78 -7.00
N CYS A 37 -16.66 16.13 -6.78
CA CYS A 37 -15.91 16.32 -5.52
C CYS A 37 -15.23 17.69 -5.47
N PRO A 38 -15.53 18.54 -4.45
CA PRO A 38 -14.92 19.86 -4.31
C PRO A 38 -13.42 19.81 -3.97
N LEU A 39 -12.93 18.66 -3.48
CA LEU A 39 -11.53 18.45 -3.15
C LEU A 39 -10.79 17.80 -4.33
N SER A 40 -9.51 18.17 -4.54
CA SER A 40 -8.69 17.57 -5.58
C SER A 40 -8.61 16.05 -5.42
N VAL A 41 -8.96 15.31 -6.48
CA VAL A 41 -8.91 13.84 -6.55
C VAL A 41 -7.71 13.33 -7.37
N THR A 42 -6.82 14.22 -7.76
CA THR A 42 -5.65 13.89 -8.59
C THR A 42 -4.80 12.82 -7.94
N TRP A 43 -4.53 12.94 -6.62
CA TRP A 43 -3.76 11.95 -5.89
C TRP A 43 -4.44 10.57 -5.85
N LEU A 44 -5.77 10.51 -5.70
CA LEU A 44 -6.52 9.25 -5.77
C LEU A 44 -6.35 8.56 -7.13
N ARG A 45 -6.35 9.33 -8.23
CA ARG A 45 -6.12 8.79 -9.58
C ARG A 45 -4.69 8.27 -9.72
N ILE A 46 -3.69 9.06 -9.32
CA ILE A 46 -2.28 8.65 -9.32
C ILE A 46 -2.09 7.41 -8.44
N PHE A 47 -2.64 7.40 -7.24
CA PHE A 47 -2.56 6.27 -6.32
C PHE A 47 -3.14 5.00 -6.94
N LYS A 48 -4.33 5.08 -7.53
CA LYS A 48 -4.98 3.95 -8.18
C LYS A 48 -4.18 3.39 -9.35
N THR A 49 -3.68 4.25 -10.25
CA THR A 49 -3.06 3.80 -11.52
C THR A 49 -1.55 3.61 -11.37
N VAL A 50 -0.83 4.61 -10.87
CA VAL A 50 0.63 4.60 -10.85
C VAL A 50 1.15 3.88 -9.60
N ILE A 51 0.72 4.32 -8.41
CA ILE A 51 1.28 3.80 -7.15
C ILE A 51 0.94 2.32 -6.97
N THR A 52 -0.32 1.92 -7.22
CA THR A 52 -0.74 0.53 -7.08
C THR A 52 0.00 -0.41 -8.04
N VAL A 53 0.22 0.01 -9.30
CA VAL A 53 0.98 -0.77 -10.29
C VAL A 53 2.46 -0.84 -9.91
N LEU A 54 3.06 0.30 -9.57
CA LEU A 54 4.45 0.36 -9.13
C LEU A 54 4.69 -0.53 -7.90
N GLN A 55 3.80 -0.47 -6.92
CA GLN A 55 3.86 -1.31 -5.72
C GLN A 55 3.78 -2.80 -6.07
N ALA A 56 2.93 -3.21 -7.01
CA ALA A 56 2.84 -4.60 -7.44
C ALA A 56 4.15 -5.07 -8.09
N VAL A 57 4.72 -4.26 -9.00
CA VAL A 57 5.97 -4.58 -9.71
C VAL A 57 7.14 -4.66 -8.73
N MET A 58 7.29 -3.66 -7.86
CA MET A 58 8.40 -3.61 -6.90
C MET A 58 8.31 -4.73 -5.87
N SER A 59 7.11 -5.02 -5.34
CA SER A 59 6.94 -6.13 -4.39
C SER A 59 7.15 -7.50 -5.05
N GLY A 60 6.69 -7.68 -6.28
CA GLY A 60 6.94 -8.91 -7.05
C GLY A 60 8.44 -9.12 -7.30
N TYR A 61 9.15 -8.07 -7.73
CA TYR A 61 10.60 -8.12 -7.89
C TYR A 61 11.31 -8.44 -6.58
N SER A 62 10.96 -7.74 -5.48
CA SER A 62 11.57 -7.99 -4.17
C SER A 62 11.29 -9.41 -3.64
N ALA A 63 10.11 -9.96 -3.91
CA ALA A 63 9.79 -11.34 -3.57
C ALA A 63 10.73 -12.34 -4.29
N ILE A 64 10.97 -12.11 -5.58
CA ILE A 64 11.92 -12.93 -6.37
C ILE A 64 13.34 -12.79 -5.81
N VAL A 65 13.78 -11.58 -5.49
CA VAL A 65 15.10 -11.34 -4.88
C VAL A 65 15.25 -12.11 -3.56
N CYS A 66 14.21 -12.12 -2.70
CA CYS A 66 14.23 -12.90 -1.46
C CYS A 66 14.40 -14.41 -1.74
N VAL A 67 13.69 -14.96 -2.73
CA VAL A 67 13.83 -16.37 -3.12
C VAL A 67 15.25 -16.65 -3.62
N VAL A 68 15.79 -15.82 -4.51
CA VAL A 68 17.15 -15.96 -5.01
C VAL A 68 18.18 -15.89 -3.87
N SER A 69 17.97 -15.00 -2.89
CA SER A 69 18.85 -14.88 -1.71
C SER A 69 18.86 -16.13 -0.85
N VAL A 70 17.73 -16.84 -0.74
CA VAL A 70 17.69 -18.15 -0.07
C VAL A 70 18.59 -19.15 -0.79
N PHE A 71 18.49 -19.30 -2.10
CA PHE A 71 19.34 -20.20 -2.87
C PHE A 71 20.83 -19.80 -2.82
N ALA A 72 21.12 -18.50 -2.91
CA ALA A 72 22.50 -17.99 -2.80
C ALA A 72 23.14 -18.30 -1.44
N SER A 73 22.34 -18.37 -0.36
CA SER A 73 22.84 -18.70 0.99
C SER A 73 23.42 -20.11 1.12
N PHE A 74 23.11 -21.01 0.16
CA PHE A 74 23.68 -22.37 0.13
C PHE A 74 24.95 -22.46 -0.71
N SER A 75 25.43 -21.39 -1.33
CA SER A 75 26.68 -21.38 -2.08
C SER A 75 27.89 -21.45 -1.16
N GLU A 76 28.92 -22.18 -1.57
CA GLU A 76 30.17 -22.31 -0.81
C GLU A 76 30.83 -20.95 -0.51
N SER A 77 30.74 -20.00 -1.45
CA SER A 77 31.28 -18.66 -1.27
C SER A 77 30.63 -17.92 -0.11
N VAL A 78 29.31 -18.03 0.06
CA VAL A 78 28.59 -17.40 1.18
C VAL A 78 28.86 -18.15 2.47
N GLN A 79 28.87 -19.49 2.45
CA GLN A 79 29.14 -20.32 3.63
C GLN A 79 30.54 -20.05 4.22
N ASN A 80 31.53 -19.78 3.36
CA ASN A 80 32.91 -19.57 3.77
C ASN A 80 33.24 -18.10 4.12
N SER A 81 32.44 -17.13 3.60
CA SER A 81 32.71 -15.69 3.73
C SER A 81 31.75 -14.95 4.65
N ALA A 82 30.62 -15.58 5.04
CA ALA A 82 29.64 -14.97 5.91
C ALA A 82 29.69 -15.52 7.34
N ASN A 83 29.15 -14.75 8.29
CA ASN A 83 28.96 -15.22 9.66
C ASN A 83 27.95 -16.40 9.68
N ALA A 84 28.47 -17.62 9.84
CA ALA A 84 27.69 -18.85 9.82
C ALA A 84 26.50 -18.85 10.80
N ALA A 85 26.60 -18.17 11.94
CA ALA A 85 25.54 -18.07 12.93
C ALA A 85 24.34 -17.22 12.43
N ALA A 86 24.57 -16.30 11.50
CA ALA A 86 23.51 -15.42 10.96
C ALA A 86 22.76 -16.05 9.77
N ILE A 87 23.34 -17.04 9.09
CA ILE A 87 22.76 -17.64 7.87
C ILE A 87 21.36 -18.23 8.08
N PRO A 88 21.08 -19.04 9.14
CA PRO A 88 19.73 -19.58 9.34
C PRO A 88 18.67 -18.50 9.53
N GLY A 89 18.99 -17.45 10.28
CA GLY A 89 18.11 -16.30 10.48
C GLY A 89 17.81 -15.56 9.17
N PHE A 90 18.85 -15.37 8.36
CA PHE A 90 18.72 -14.73 7.04
C PHE A 90 17.84 -15.56 6.07
N ILE A 91 18.00 -16.88 6.04
CA ILE A 91 17.16 -17.78 5.25
C ILE A 91 15.71 -17.68 5.70
N ALA A 92 15.44 -17.83 7.01
CA ALA A 92 14.10 -17.73 7.56
C ALA A 92 13.43 -16.39 7.24
N TYR A 93 14.18 -15.29 7.40
CA TYR A 93 13.72 -13.96 7.03
C TYR A 93 13.31 -13.88 5.54
N ASN A 94 14.16 -14.33 4.62
CA ASN A 94 13.88 -14.25 3.19
C ASN A 94 12.69 -15.13 2.78
N ILE A 95 12.49 -16.30 3.39
CA ILE A 95 11.32 -17.15 3.15
C ILE A 95 10.05 -16.40 3.57
N VAL A 96 10.00 -15.87 4.80
CA VAL A 96 8.83 -15.13 5.29
C VAL A 96 8.56 -13.90 4.43
N MET A 97 9.59 -13.12 4.13
CA MET A 97 9.45 -11.90 3.33
C MET A 97 9.03 -12.18 1.89
N SER A 98 9.49 -13.27 1.26
CA SER A 98 9.04 -13.63 -0.08
C SER A 98 7.53 -13.88 -0.14
N VAL A 99 6.96 -14.56 0.87
CA VAL A 99 5.52 -14.80 0.97
C VAL A 99 4.75 -13.50 1.21
N LEU A 100 5.20 -12.66 2.15
CA LEU A 100 4.55 -11.38 2.46
C LEU A 100 4.57 -10.41 1.27
N LEU A 101 5.69 -10.32 0.57
CA LEU A 101 5.84 -9.47 -0.62
C LEU A 101 5.04 -10.00 -1.81
N ALA A 102 5.04 -11.33 -2.04
CA ALA A 102 4.22 -11.95 -3.07
C ALA A 102 2.72 -11.70 -2.84
N ALA A 103 2.26 -11.70 -1.59
CA ALA A 103 0.87 -11.39 -1.25
C ALA A 103 0.46 -9.94 -1.58
N VAL A 104 1.41 -9.00 -1.66
CA VAL A 104 1.12 -7.62 -2.08
C VAL A 104 0.57 -7.56 -3.52
N VAL A 105 1.06 -8.43 -4.42
CA VAL A 105 0.67 -8.40 -5.84
C VAL A 105 -0.84 -8.60 -6.03
N PRO A 106 -1.47 -9.68 -5.54
CA PRO A 106 -2.92 -9.83 -5.64
C PRO A 106 -3.69 -8.75 -4.86
N LEU A 107 -3.15 -8.26 -3.72
CA LEU A 107 -3.76 -7.14 -2.99
C LEU A 107 -3.79 -5.86 -3.83
N CYS A 108 -2.76 -5.58 -4.65
CA CYS A 108 -2.76 -4.47 -5.59
C CYS A 108 -3.86 -4.60 -6.65
N VAL A 109 -4.07 -5.80 -7.20
CA VAL A 109 -5.15 -6.06 -8.17
C VAL A 109 -6.53 -5.81 -7.55
N ILE A 110 -6.74 -6.33 -6.33
CA ILE A 110 -7.97 -6.12 -5.59
C ILE A 110 -8.15 -4.62 -5.29
N MET A 111 -7.09 -3.93 -4.86
CA MET A 111 -7.12 -2.50 -4.54
C MET A 111 -7.49 -1.65 -5.77
N PHE A 112 -6.90 -1.93 -6.92
CA PHE A 112 -7.23 -1.28 -8.18
C PHE A 112 -8.73 -1.41 -8.52
N ARG A 113 -9.28 -2.62 -8.35
CA ARG A 113 -10.72 -2.91 -8.58
C ARG A 113 -11.59 -2.16 -7.58
N GLN A 114 -11.25 -2.20 -6.30
CA GLN A 114 -12.00 -1.56 -5.23
C GLN A 114 -12.02 -0.03 -5.37
N LEU A 115 -10.89 0.60 -5.71
CA LEU A 115 -10.82 2.05 -5.97
C LEU A 115 -11.57 2.46 -7.24
N SER A 116 -11.90 1.52 -8.13
CA SER A 116 -12.75 1.82 -9.28
C SER A 116 -14.23 1.93 -8.90
N GLU A 117 -14.66 1.31 -7.81
CA GLU A 117 -16.05 1.26 -7.37
C GLU A 117 -16.38 2.26 -6.25
N LEU A 118 -15.39 2.73 -5.49
CA LEU A 118 -15.49 3.73 -4.41
C LEU A 118 -16.61 3.44 -3.38
N THR A 119 -16.76 2.19 -2.96
CA THR A 119 -17.74 1.77 -1.96
C THR A 119 -17.19 1.93 -0.54
N GLN A 120 -18.06 1.84 0.47
CA GLN A 120 -17.62 1.86 1.87
C GLN A 120 -16.66 0.69 2.19
N LYS A 121 -16.88 -0.48 1.57
CA LYS A 121 -15.97 -1.63 1.65
C LYS A 121 -14.59 -1.29 1.07
N SER A 122 -14.55 -0.54 -0.03
CA SER A 122 -13.31 -0.07 -0.66
C SER A 122 -12.49 0.80 0.28
N TYR A 123 -13.12 1.63 1.11
CA TYR A 123 -12.41 2.45 2.10
C TYR A 123 -11.79 1.61 3.22
N GLY A 124 -12.50 0.59 3.70
CA GLY A 124 -11.97 -0.35 4.69
C GLY A 124 -10.76 -1.11 4.17
N PHE A 125 -10.88 -1.65 2.94
CA PHE A 125 -9.80 -2.35 2.27
C PHE A 125 -8.59 -1.45 1.98
N LEU A 126 -8.81 -0.19 1.58
CA LEU A 126 -7.76 0.80 1.35
C LEU A 126 -6.91 1.04 2.62
N LYS A 127 -7.54 1.17 3.79
CA LYS A 127 -6.81 1.31 5.05
C LYS A 127 -5.97 0.08 5.36
N PHE A 128 -6.55 -1.10 5.23
CA PHE A 128 -5.82 -2.37 5.39
C PHE A 128 -4.62 -2.45 4.43
N PHE A 129 -4.84 -2.17 3.15
CA PHE A 129 -3.81 -2.18 2.12
C PHE A 129 -2.65 -1.23 2.43
N LEU A 130 -2.95 0.02 2.82
CA LEU A 130 -1.94 1.02 3.20
C LEU A 130 -1.12 0.57 4.40
N ILE A 131 -1.76 0.05 5.45
CA ILE A 131 -1.06 -0.44 6.65
C ILE A 131 -0.19 -1.64 6.28
N TYR A 132 -0.76 -2.64 5.59
CA TYR A 132 -0.05 -3.86 5.21
C TYR A 132 1.18 -3.55 4.36
N THR A 133 1.03 -2.80 3.27
CA THR A 133 2.14 -2.47 2.37
C THR A 133 3.21 -1.61 3.03
N SER A 134 2.82 -0.64 3.87
CA SER A 134 3.79 0.19 4.62
C SER A 134 4.58 -0.65 5.62
N CYS A 135 3.92 -1.55 6.37
CA CYS A 135 4.60 -2.43 7.31
C CYS A 135 5.55 -3.42 6.60
N VAL A 136 5.07 -4.08 5.53
CA VAL A 136 5.87 -5.04 4.77
C VAL A 136 7.09 -4.36 4.15
N ASN A 137 6.92 -3.18 3.53
CA ASN A 137 8.03 -2.45 2.92
C ASN A 137 9.02 -1.92 3.98
N ALA A 138 8.55 -1.40 5.12
CA ALA A 138 9.40 -0.95 6.21
C ALA A 138 10.26 -2.10 6.75
N VAL A 139 9.63 -3.25 7.03
CA VAL A 139 10.34 -4.44 7.53
C VAL A 139 11.28 -5.00 6.46
N SER A 140 10.84 -5.10 5.20
CA SER A 140 11.67 -5.59 4.10
C SER A 140 12.96 -4.78 3.95
N THR A 141 12.86 -3.46 3.96
CA THR A 141 14.03 -2.59 3.76
C THR A 141 14.91 -2.53 5.00
N SER A 142 14.33 -2.33 6.19
CA SER A 142 15.13 -2.20 7.43
C SER A 142 15.79 -3.51 7.83
N ALA A 143 15.06 -4.62 7.79
CA ALA A 143 15.62 -5.91 8.20
C ALA A 143 16.64 -6.45 7.20
N SER A 144 16.47 -6.20 5.88
CA SER A 144 17.48 -6.60 4.89
C SER A 144 18.84 -5.94 5.15
N GLU A 145 18.85 -4.65 5.52
CA GLU A 145 20.09 -3.95 5.88
C GLU A 145 20.72 -4.48 7.19
N LEU A 146 19.88 -4.76 8.20
CA LEU A 146 20.37 -5.33 9.45
C LEU A 146 20.92 -6.75 9.27
N PHE A 147 20.26 -7.58 8.48
CA PHE A 147 20.78 -8.91 8.16
C PHE A 147 22.05 -8.86 7.32
N ARG A 148 22.19 -7.92 6.40
CA ARG A 148 23.41 -7.70 5.65
C ARG A 148 24.58 -7.37 6.60
N VAL A 149 24.34 -6.45 7.54
CA VAL A 149 25.34 -6.13 8.58
C VAL A 149 25.69 -7.36 9.41
N ALA A 150 24.69 -8.14 9.87
CA ALA A 150 24.92 -9.32 10.69
C ALA A 150 25.67 -10.44 9.94
N LEU A 151 25.42 -10.64 8.65
CA LEU A 151 26.08 -11.64 7.81
C LEU A 151 27.57 -11.33 7.59
N PHE A 152 27.89 -10.07 7.35
CA PHE A 152 29.23 -9.65 6.97
C PHE A 152 30.04 -9.02 8.11
N SER A 153 29.42 -8.84 9.29
CA SER A 153 30.18 -8.36 10.47
C SER A 153 31.26 -9.37 10.89
N GLY A 154 32.48 -8.91 10.94
CA GLY A 154 33.64 -9.75 11.28
C GLY A 154 34.27 -10.47 10.08
N VAL A 155 33.81 -10.22 8.86
CA VAL A 155 34.49 -10.67 7.64
C VAL A 155 35.58 -9.66 7.27
N ASP A 156 36.78 -10.13 6.95
CA ASP A 156 37.91 -9.27 6.57
C ASP A 156 37.53 -8.38 5.38
N GLY A 157 37.74 -7.07 5.55
CA GLY A 157 37.42 -6.07 4.52
C GLY A 157 35.98 -5.54 4.50
N TYR A 158 35.11 -6.02 5.41
CA TYR A 158 33.75 -5.46 5.54
C TYR A 158 33.70 -4.51 6.77
N GLU A 159 33.55 -3.23 6.49
CA GLU A 159 33.29 -2.22 7.52
C GLU A 159 31.78 -1.98 7.65
N VAL A 160 31.26 -2.09 8.88
CA VAL A 160 29.87 -1.73 9.18
C VAL A 160 29.71 -0.22 9.02
N SER A 161 29.09 0.18 7.91
CA SER A 161 28.82 1.60 7.67
C SER A 161 27.63 2.07 8.49
N ILE A 162 27.84 3.16 9.24
CA ILE A 162 26.75 3.89 9.91
C ILE A 162 25.63 4.24 8.92
N THR A 163 25.97 4.45 7.65
CA THR A 163 25.01 4.74 6.57
C THR A 163 23.94 3.65 6.44
N ASN A 164 24.28 2.37 6.60
CA ASN A 164 23.33 1.26 6.50
C ASN A 164 22.30 1.30 7.65
N ILE A 165 22.75 1.61 8.85
CA ILE A 165 21.87 1.75 10.02
C ILE A 165 20.96 2.97 9.86
N LEU A 166 21.53 4.10 9.43
CA LEU A 166 20.75 5.31 9.16
C LEU A 166 19.71 5.08 8.05
N PHE A 167 20.06 4.34 7.00
CA PHE A 167 19.13 4.00 5.92
C PHE A 167 17.98 3.11 6.41
N ALA A 168 18.27 2.12 7.26
CA ALA A 168 17.25 1.27 7.88
C ALA A 168 16.26 2.10 8.72
N ILE A 169 16.77 3.01 9.56
CA ILE A 169 15.93 3.92 10.37
C ILE A 169 15.12 4.86 9.47
N PHE A 170 15.78 5.47 8.48
CA PHE A 170 15.13 6.38 7.54
C PHE A 170 13.97 5.70 6.80
N SER A 171 14.14 4.45 6.36
CA SER A 171 13.10 3.71 5.65
C SER A 171 11.83 3.51 6.52
N VAL A 172 12.01 3.18 7.80
CA VAL A 172 10.88 3.05 8.74
C VAL A 172 10.15 4.38 8.94
N VAL A 173 10.90 5.45 9.17
CA VAL A 173 10.33 6.80 9.36
C VAL A 173 9.60 7.25 8.08
N PHE A 174 10.22 7.05 6.91
CA PHE A 174 9.62 7.40 5.64
C PHE A 174 8.30 6.65 5.41
N MET A 175 8.26 5.33 5.67
CA MET A 175 7.04 4.54 5.52
C MET A 175 5.95 4.94 6.52
N ALA A 176 6.31 5.32 7.75
CA ALA A 176 5.37 5.85 8.73
C ALA A 176 4.75 7.18 8.28
N VAL A 177 5.58 8.12 7.81
CA VAL A 177 5.12 9.41 7.27
C VAL A 177 4.24 9.19 6.04
N TRP A 178 4.66 8.34 5.11
CA TRP A 178 3.87 7.95 3.93
C TRP A 178 2.49 7.41 4.31
N LEU A 179 2.43 6.50 5.28
CA LEU A 179 1.18 5.92 5.78
C LEU A 179 0.26 7.01 6.36
N ILE A 180 0.80 7.85 7.25
CA ILE A 180 0.03 8.92 7.92
C ILE A 180 -0.55 9.90 6.89
N LEU A 181 0.26 10.35 5.93
CA LEU A 181 -0.16 11.30 4.89
C LEU A 181 -1.28 10.71 4.02
N ASN A 182 -1.14 9.45 3.59
CA ASN A 182 -2.16 8.78 2.79
C ASN A 182 -3.46 8.56 3.60
N LEU A 183 -3.37 8.08 4.84
CA LEU A 183 -4.55 7.90 5.69
C LEU A 183 -5.28 9.23 5.91
N ARG A 184 -4.55 10.33 6.16
CA ARG A 184 -5.13 11.67 6.30
C ARG A 184 -5.79 12.15 5.01
N TYR A 185 -5.13 11.96 3.87
CA TYR A 185 -5.68 12.31 2.56
C TYR A 185 -7.02 11.60 2.30
N PHE A 186 -7.06 10.27 2.47
CA PHE A 186 -8.27 9.49 2.23
C PHE A 186 -9.35 9.69 3.29
N LYS A 187 -8.97 9.98 4.56
CA LYS A 187 -9.93 10.35 5.61
C LYS A 187 -10.71 11.61 5.24
N ASN A 188 -10.05 12.62 4.71
CA ASN A 188 -10.68 13.88 4.30
C ASN A 188 -11.62 13.70 3.09
N ARG A 189 -11.52 12.59 2.36
CA ARG A 189 -12.33 12.25 1.18
C ARG A 189 -13.25 11.06 1.42
N ARG A 190 -13.53 10.75 2.68
CA ARG A 190 -14.36 9.61 3.05
C ARG A 190 -15.75 9.64 2.39
N SER A 191 -16.30 10.84 2.12
CA SER A 191 -17.57 11.01 1.43
C SER A 191 -17.61 10.40 0.02
N LEU A 192 -16.45 10.27 -0.66
CA LEU A 192 -16.37 9.59 -1.96
C LEU A 192 -16.67 8.09 -1.85
N PHE A 193 -16.47 7.49 -0.68
CA PHE A 193 -16.66 6.07 -0.42
C PHE A 193 -18.00 5.75 0.27
N SER A 194 -18.94 6.68 0.28
CA SER A 194 -20.32 6.44 0.76
C SER A 194 -21.15 5.80 -0.33
N ASP A 195 -21.97 4.84 0.02
CA ASP A 195 -22.99 4.26 -0.85
C ASP A 195 -24.18 5.21 -1.01
#